data_c6f3547721cd64de094bf6ea401cf0ba
#
_entry.id   c6f3547721cd64de094bf6ea401cf0ba
#
_cell.length_a   1.000
_cell.length_b   1.000
_cell.length_c   1.000
_cell.angle_alpha   90.00
_cell.angle_beta   90.00
_cell.angle_gamma   90.00
#
_symmetry.space_group_name_H-M   'P 1'
#
loop_
_entity.id
_entity.type
_entity.pdbx_description
1 polymer ?
#
loop_
_entity_poly.entity_id
_entity_poly.type
_entity_poly.pdbx_seq_one_letter_code
_entity_poly.pdbx_strand_id
1 'polypeptide(L)'
;DISGLGVLDVLRMKNDPIYRNRTLAKLTMASGAVMYTAQLYSQGRITGGYPTLSNGRIDPKMKAALDAKGWRPYSLVFAADDLPEGTPLYDEDGLPTGDHIYISYNGLEPISAVFGVTAHAMELMHRSNDPKVRDDLGMALPLAMLQYMNEMPMIQGLSDIFTAMSSFNLNDVAKD
;
A
#
# COMPACT_ATOMS: atom_id res chain seq x y z
N ASP A 1 -9.21 21.51 5.59
CA ASP A 1 -9.01 21.60 4.12
C ASP A 1 -8.46 20.27 3.64
N ILE A 2 -9.34 19.40 3.15
CA ILE A 2 -9.01 18.01 2.78
C ILE A 2 -8.51 17.93 1.32
N SER A 3 -8.44 19.05 0.61
CA SER A 3 -7.94 19.06 -0.75
C SER A 3 -6.43 19.32 -0.75
N GLY A 4 -5.63 18.29 -0.93
CA GLY A 4 -4.19 18.40 -1.13
C GLY A 4 -3.77 19.25 -2.35
N LEU A 5 -4.76 19.81 -3.05
CA LEU A 5 -4.65 20.87 -4.04
C LEU A 5 -5.44 22.06 -3.51
N GLY A 6 -4.75 23.03 -2.93
CA GLY A 6 -5.38 24.31 -2.53
C GLY A 6 -5.89 25.09 -3.74
N VAL A 7 -6.81 26.03 -3.49
CA VAL A 7 -7.34 26.93 -4.55
C VAL A 7 -6.22 27.62 -5.32
N LEU A 8 -5.11 27.95 -4.65
CA LEU A 8 -3.93 28.56 -5.26
C LEU A 8 -3.22 27.60 -6.24
N ASP A 9 -3.19 26.29 -5.94
CA ASP A 9 -2.59 25.29 -6.82
C ASP A 9 -3.43 25.10 -8.09
N VAL A 10 -4.76 25.10 -7.95
CA VAL A 10 -5.68 25.03 -9.11
C VAL A 10 -5.52 26.24 -10.02
N LEU A 11 -5.42 27.44 -9.45
CA LEU A 11 -5.18 28.67 -10.21
C LEU A 11 -3.80 28.65 -10.89
N ARG A 12 -2.78 28.16 -10.23
CA ARG A 12 -1.44 28.00 -10.77
C ARG A 12 -1.40 26.99 -11.91
N MET A 13 -2.07 25.87 -11.77
CA MET A 13 -2.20 24.86 -12.85
C MET A 13 -2.90 25.43 -14.09
N LYS A 14 -3.85 26.36 -13.91
CA LYS A 14 -4.55 27.02 -15.02
C LYS A 14 -3.62 27.96 -15.81
N ASN A 15 -2.72 28.64 -15.11
CA ASN A 15 -1.89 29.72 -15.68
C ASN A 15 -0.48 29.27 -16.07
N ASP A 16 0.00 28.11 -15.54
CA ASP A 16 1.34 27.59 -15.78
C ASP A 16 1.25 26.14 -16.32
N PRO A 17 1.43 25.95 -17.66
CA PRO A 17 1.37 24.63 -18.26
C PRO A 17 2.45 23.66 -17.73
N ILE A 18 3.63 24.16 -17.39
CA ILE A 18 4.73 23.35 -16.88
C ILE A 18 4.37 22.83 -15.48
N TYR A 19 3.88 23.73 -14.62
CA TYR A 19 3.40 23.35 -13.28
C TYR A 19 2.27 22.33 -13.36
N ARG A 20 1.29 22.55 -14.24
CA ARG A 20 0.18 21.62 -14.49
C ARG A 20 0.67 20.24 -14.87
N ASN A 21 1.55 20.15 -15.89
CA ASN A 21 2.05 18.87 -16.38
C ASN A 21 2.83 18.12 -15.29
N ARG A 22 3.65 18.83 -14.52
CA ARG A 22 4.39 18.25 -13.39
C ARG A 22 3.46 17.74 -12.31
N THR A 23 2.42 18.48 -11.94
CA THR A 23 1.44 18.08 -10.92
C THR A 23 0.61 16.89 -11.38
N LEU A 24 0.18 16.87 -12.65
CA LEU A 24 -0.52 15.73 -13.23
C LEU A 24 0.36 14.48 -13.27
N ALA A 25 1.63 14.59 -13.65
CA ALA A 25 2.57 13.47 -13.62
C ALA A 25 2.73 12.89 -12.21
N LYS A 26 2.90 13.74 -11.21
CA LYS A 26 2.98 13.33 -9.80
C LYS A 26 1.70 12.63 -9.34
N LEU A 27 0.53 13.18 -9.68
CA LEU A 27 -0.75 12.57 -9.32
C LEU A 27 -0.92 11.19 -9.98
N THR A 28 -0.51 11.05 -11.24
CA THR A 28 -0.55 9.77 -11.94
C THR A 28 0.36 8.74 -11.27
N MET A 29 1.59 9.13 -10.88
CA MET A 29 2.51 8.25 -10.16
C MET A 29 1.96 7.88 -8.77
N ALA A 30 1.44 8.84 -8.02
CA ALA A 30 0.85 8.60 -6.71
C ALA A 30 -0.33 7.62 -6.79
N SER A 31 -1.24 7.85 -7.75
CA SER A 31 -2.38 6.96 -7.98
C SER A 31 -1.93 5.56 -8.41
N GLY A 32 -0.94 5.46 -9.30
CA GLY A 32 -0.36 4.19 -9.72
C GLY A 32 0.24 3.41 -8.56
N ALA A 33 0.96 4.10 -7.68
CA ALA A 33 1.56 3.50 -6.50
C ALA A 33 0.50 2.96 -5.52
N VAL A 34 -0.55 3.75 -5.26
CA VAL A 34 -1.68 3.34 -4.42
C VAL A 34 -2.38 2.12 -5.03
N MET A 35 -2.69 2.17 -6.32
CA MET A 35 -3.36 1.05 -7.02
C MET A 35 -2.52 -0.23 -6.99
N TYR A 36 -1.22 -0.12 -7.25
CA TYR A 36 -0.32 -1.27 -7.19
C TYR A 36 -0.26 -1.88 -5.79
N THR A 37 -0.12 -1.04 -4.75
CA THR A 37 -0.13 -1.51 -3.36
C THR A 37 -1.47 -2.15 -2.98
N ALA A 38 -2.58 -1.57 -3.43
CA ALA A 38 -3.90 -2.13 -3.21
C ALA A 38 -4.06 -3.51 -3.88
N GLN A 39 -3.48 -3.68 -5.07
CA GLN A 39 -3.44 -4.97 -5.75
C GLN A 39 -2.60 -6.00 -4.98
N LEU A 40 -1.41 -5.62 -4.51
CA LEU A 40 -0.58 -6.50 -3.66
C LEU A 40 -1.33 -6.89 -2.39
N TYR A 41 -2.03 -5.93 -1.76
CA TYR A 41 -2.84 -6.20 -0.58
C TYR A 41 -3.97 -7.20 -0.87
N SER A 42 -4.72 -7.00 -1.95
CA SER A 42 -5.82 -7.90 -2.34
C SER A 42 -5.35 -9.33 -2.67
N GLN A 43 -4.09 -9.48 -3.08
CA GLN A 43 -3.44 -10.77 -3.31
C GLN A 43 -2.80 -11.35 -2.04
N GLY A 44 -2.87 -10.67 -0.90
CA GLY A 44 -2.19 -11.05 0.33
C GLY A 44 -0.66 -10.91 0.31
N ARG A 45 -0.10 -10.25 -0.70
CA ARG A 45 1.35 -10.11 -0.94
C ARG A 45 2.01 -8.95 -0.22
N ILE A 46 1.25 -8.15 0.53
CA ILE A 46 1.76 -7.08 1.37
C ILE A 46 0.96 -7.02 2.66
N THR A 47 1.63 -6.80 3.78
CA THR A 47 1.00 -6.62 5.07
C THR A 47 1.06 -5.16 5.50
N GLY A 48 -0.01 -4.70 6.16
CA GLY A 48 -0.04 -3.44 6.90
C GLY A 48 0.39 -3.62 8.35
N GLY A 49 -0.15 -2.79 9.23
CA GLY A 49 0.00 -2.95 10.68
C GLY A 49 -0.81 -4.14 11.22
N TYR A 50 -0.65 -4.43 12.50
CA TYR A 50 -1.52 -5.41 13.15
C TYR A 50 -2.99 -4.97 13.12
N PRO A 51 -3.92 -5.94 13.01
CA PRO A 51 -5.34 -5.67 13.10
C PRO A 51 -5.72 -4.93 14.38
N THR A 52 -6.61 -3.96 14.24
CA THR A 52 -7.07 -3.14 15.36
C THR A 52 -8.55 -3.38 15.67
N LEU A 53 -8.90 -3.24 16.94
CA LEU A 53 -10.28 -3.20 17.41
C LEU A 53 -10.95 -1.88 16.98
N SER A 54 -12.28 -1.80 17.15
CA SER A 54 -13.08 -0.59 16.85
C SER A 54 -12.62 0.67 17.61
N ASN A 55 -11.92 0.51 18.73
CA ASN A 55 -11.33 1.60 19.50
C ASN A 55 -9.91 2.01 19.05
N GLY A 56 -9.42 1.48 17.93
CA GLY A 56 -8.09 1.76 17.36
C GLY A 56 -6.92 1.05 18.05
N ARG A 57 -7.18 0.22 19.08
CA ARG A 57 -6.12 -0.55 19.75
C ARG A 57 -5.88 -1.86 19.01
N ILE A 58 -4.62 -2.33 18.99
CA ILE A 58 -4.28 -3.63 18.41
C ILE A 58 -5.10 -4.73 19.11
N ASP A 59 -5.69 -5.62 18.31
CA ASP A 59 -6.38 -6.80 18.79
C ASP A 59 -5.34 -7.80 19.34
N PRO A 60 -5.32 -8.05 20.68
CA PRO A 60 -4.28 -8.89 21.27
C PRO A 60 -4.44 -10.36 20.88
N LYS A 61 -5.67 -10.82 20.61
CA LYS A 61 -5.94 -12.22 20.21
C LYS A 61 -5.46 -12.47 18.79
N MET A 62 -5.84 -11.57 17.87
CA MET A 62 -5.41 -11.67 16.47
C MET A 62 -3.90 -11.51 16.36
N LYS A 63 -3.31 -10.54 17.10
CA LYS A 63 -1.86 -10.39 17.16
C LYS A 63 -1.16 -11.68 17.59
N ALA A 64 -1.61 -12.30 18.67
CA ALA A 64 -1.01 -13.54 19.17
C ALA A 64 -1.15 -14.70 18.18
N ALA A 65 -2.29 -14.81 17.49
CA ALA A 65 -2.51 -15.83 16.46
C ALA A 65 -1.61 -15.61 15.23
N LEU A 66 -1.45 -14.37 14.77
CA LEU A 66 -0.58 -13.99 13.65
C LEU A 66 0.89 -14.23 13.99
N ASP A 67 1.33 -13.80 15.19
CA ASP A 67 2.71 -14.01 15.64
C ASP A 67 3.05 -15.51 15.74
N ALA A 68 2.10 -16.34 16.20
CA ALA A 68 2.27 -17.79 16.28
C ALA A 68 2.43 -18.45 14.91
N LYS A 69 1.89 -17.83 13.85
CA LYS A 69 2.03 -18.25 12.45
C LYS A 69 3.22 -17.61 11.74
N GLY A 70 4.10 -16.89 12.45
CA GLY A 70 5.26 -16.23 11.86
C GLY A 70 4.95 -14.98 11.05
N TRP A 71 3.69 -14.51 11.04
CA TRP A 71 3.30 -13.30 10.32
C TRP A 71 4.06 -12.06 10.81
N ARG A 72 4.39 -11.16 9.89
CA ARG A 72 5.11 -9.92 10.20
C ARG A 72 4.37 -8.72 9.63
N PRO A 73 4.21 -7.62 10.43
CA PRO A 73 3.66 -6.38 9.93
C PRO A 73 4.65 -5.68 8.98
N TYR A 74 4.11 -4.82 8.11
CA TYR A 74 4.87 -3.97 7.19
C TYR A 74 5.88 -4.75 6.35
N SER A 75 5.41 -5.85 5.73
CA SER A 75 6.25 -6.77 4.98
C SER A 75 5.65 -7.12 3.63
N LEU A 76 6.52 -7.37 2.66
CA LEU A 76 6.17 -8.12 1.45
C LEU A 76 6.10 -9.60 1.80
N VAL A 77 5.12 -10.29 1.23
CA VAL A 77 4.84 -11.70 1.50
C VAL A 77 5.14 -12.54 0.27
N PHE A 78 5.97 -13.55 0.44
CA PHE A 78 6.27 -14.56 -0.57
C PHE A 78 5.69 -15.88 -0.08
N ALA A 79 4.94 -16.55 -0.96
CA ALA A 79 4.40 -17.87 -0.66
C ALA A 79 5.54 -18.87 -0.42
N ALA A 80 5.30 -19.82 0.48
CA ALA A 80 6.18 -20.97 0.61
C ALA A 80 6.10 -21.86 -0.66
N ASP A 81 7.20 -22.48 -1.03
CA ASP A 81 7.32 -23.30 -2.26
C ASP A 81 6.44 -24.56 -2.26
N ASP A 82 5.97 -24.98 -1.08
CA ASP A 82 5.18 -26.19 -0.85
C ASP A 82 3.65 -25.95 -0.93
N LEU A 83 3.20 -24.71 -1.14
CA LEU A 83 1.78 -24.43 -1.28
C LEU A 83 1.28 -24.83 -2.67
N PRO A 84 0.17 -25.60 -2.76
CA PRO A 84 -0.46 -25.90 -4.04
C PRO A 84 -0.80 -24.64 -4.82
N GLU A 85 -0.64 -24.69 -6.14
CA GLU A 85 -0.96 -23.57 -7.02
C GLU A 85 -2.43 -23.16 -6.84
N GLY A 86 -2.68 -21.85 -6.64
CA GLY A 86 -4.00 -21.30 -6.39
C GLY A 86 -4.47 -21.32 -4.94
N THR A 87 -3.64 -21.80 -4.00
CA THR A 87 -3.97 -21.70 -2.56
C THR A 87 -3.94 -20.24 -2.12
N PRO A 88 -5.01 -19.74 -1.46
CA PRO A 88 -5.00 -18.39 -0.90
C PRO A 88 -3.90 -18.27 0.18
N LEU A 89 -3.19 -17.14 0.21
CA LEU A 89 -2.14 -16.88 1.21
C LEU A 89 -2.69 -16.75 2.65
N TYR A 90 -3.98 -16.45 2.77
CA TYR A 90 -4.69 -16.31 4.05
C TYR A 90 -6.00 -17.08 3.99
N ASP A 91 -6.37 -17.68 5.11
CA ASP A 91 -7.66 -18.35 5.30
C ASP A 91 -8.82 -17.36 5.53
N GLU A 92 -10.03 -17.88 5.75
CA GLU A 92 -11.24 -17.07 6.00
C GLU A 92 -11.15 -16.23 7.29
N ASP A 93 -10.32 -16.65 8.24
CA ASP A 93 -10.06 -15.94 9.49
C ASP A 93 -8.93 -14.87 9.35
N GLY A 94 -8.32 -14.78 8.18
CA GLY A 94 -7.22 -13.86 7.88
C GLY A 94 -5.87 -14.32 8.46
N LEU A 95 -5.72 -15.60 8.73
CA LEU A 95 -4.46 -16.20 9.19
C LEU A 95 -3.69 -16.81 8.02
N PRO A 96 -2.34 -16.79 8.05
CA PRO A 96 -1.52 -17.40 7.01
C PRO A 96 -1.82 -18.89 6.84
N THR A 97 -1.98 -19.34 5.58
CA THR A 97 -2.27 -20.74 5.24
C THR A 97 -1.04 -21.66 5.22
N GLY A 98 0.17 -21.08 5.27
CA GLY A 98 1.42 -21.81 5.28
C GLY A 98 2.57 -20.98 5.85
N ASP A 99 3.77 -21.53 5.77
CA ASP A 99 5.01 -20.87 6.21
C ASP A 99 5.47 -19.89 5.12
N HIS A 100 5.05 -18.62 5.21
CA HIS A 100 5.42 -17.58 4.25
C HIS A 100 6.72 -16.89 4.65
N ILE A 101 7.43 -16.37 3.65
CA ILE A 101 8.60 -15.51 3.86
C ILE A 101 8.11 -14.06 3.89
N TYR A 102 8.49 -13.34 4.96
CA TYR A 102 8.14 -11.94 5.18
C TYR A 102 9.39 -11.07 5.09
N ILE A 103 9.44 -10.16 4.11
CA ILE A 103 10.53 -9.20 3.95
C ILE A 103 10.01 -7.82 4.32
N SER A 104 10.52 -7.27 5.44
CA SER A 104 10.09 -5.95 5.91
C SER A 104 10.51 -4.85 4.95
N TYR A 105 9.57 -3.96 4.63
CA TYR A 105 9.84 -2.76 3.82
C TYR A 105 10.02 -1.49 4.67
N ASN A 106 10.00 -1.58 6.00
CA ASN A 106 10.12 -0.41 6.89
C ASN A 106 11.42 0.41 6.72
N GLY A 107 12.47 -0.17 6.16
CA GLY A 107 13.74 0.52 5.91
C GLY A 107 13.86 1.12 4.51
N LEU A 108 12.83 0.99 3.66
CA LEU A 108 12.86 1.39 2.26
C LEU A 108 12.18 2.75 2.05
N GLU A 109 12.63 3.79 2.76
CA GLU A 109 12.12 5.14 2.51
C GLU A 109 12.51 5.62 1.10
N PRO A 110 11.58 6.24 0.38
CA PRO A 110 10.21 6.67 0.72
C PRO A 110 9.11 5.63 0.44
N ILE A 111 9.42 4.45 -0.03
CA ILE A 111 8.46 3.42 -0.46
C ILE A 111 7.67 2.88 0.74
N SER A 112 8.35 2.74 1.89
CA SER A 112 7.73 2.26 3.13
C SER A 112 6.50 3.07 3.53
N ALA A 113 6.53 4.38 3.37
CA ALA A 113 5.40 5.25 3.67
C ALA A 113 4.23 5.00 2.70
N VAL A 114 4.51 4.89 1.40
CA VAL A 114 3.47 4.61 0.39
C VAL A 114 2.82 3.25 0.66
N PHE A 115 3.62 2.22 0.85
CA PHE A 115 3.14 0.87 1.14
C PHE A 115 2.40 0.80 2.48
N GLY A 116 2.98 1.35 3.53
CA GLY A 116 2.43 1.29 4.88
C GLY A 116 1.09 2.01 4.99
N VAL A 117 1.00 3.25 4.49
CA VAL A 117 -0.24 4.03 4.53
C VAL A 117 -1.32 3.38 3.67
N THR A 118 -0.97 2.92 2.45
CA THR A 118 -1.94 2.29 1.55
C THR A 118 -2.42 0.96 2.11
N ALA A 119 -1.51 0.07 2.55
CA ALA A 119 -1.89 -1.22 3.13
C ALA A 119 -2.74 -1.06 4.39
N HIS A 120 -2.41 -0.08 5.25
CA HIS A 120 -3.22 0.22 6.43
C HIS A 120 -4.62 0.74 6.08
N ALA A 121 -4.72 1.61 5.08
CA ALA A 121 -6.01 2.10 4.60
C ALA A 121 -6.84 0.99 3.96
N MET A 122 -6.22 0.08 3.20
CA MET A 122 -6.91 -1.10 2.66
C MET A 122 -7.45 -2.00 3.77
N GLU A 123 -6.68 -2.19 4.85
CA GLU A 123 -7.13 -2.92 6.03
C GLU A 123 -8.36 -2.26 6.67
N LEU A 124 -8.35 -0.93 6.84
CA LEU A 124 -9.50 -0.18 7.35
C LEU A 124 -10.71 -0.30 6.42
N MET A 125 -10.51 -0.17 5.11
CA MET A 125 -11.59 -0.31 4.13
C MET A 125 -12.19 -1.72 4.12
N HIS A 126 -11.36 -2.75 4.23
CA HIS A 126 -11.82 -4.14 4.27
C HIS A 126 -12.68 -4.44 5.49
N ARG A 127 -12.36 -3.84 6.63
CA ARG A 127 -13.10 -4.02 7.89
C ARG A 127 -14.29 -3.10 8.04
N SER A 128 -14.33 -2.00 7.29
CA SER A 128 -15.45 -1.06 7.35
C SER A 128 -16.64 -1.60 6.56
N ASN A 129 -17.77 -1.71 7.24
CA ASN A 129 -19.06 -1.98 6.61
C ASN A 129 -19.73 -0.72 6.06
N ASP A 130 -19.13 0.46 6.28
CA ASP A 130 -19.66 1.75 5.82
C ASP A 130 -19.12 2.07 4.43
N PRO A 131 -19.97 2.10 3.38
CA PRO A 131 -19.56 2.45 2.02
C PRO A 131 -18.91 3.83 1.93
N LYS A 132 -19.38 4.79 2.74
CA LYS A 132 -18.86 6.16 2.74
C LYS A 132 -17.40 6.21 3.19
N VAL A 133 -17.04 5.44 4.21
CA VAL A 133 -15.63 5.34 4.66
C VAL A 133 -14.75 4.80 3.55
N ARG A 134 -15.23 3.82 2.79
CA ARG A 134 -14.48 3.26 1.65
C ARG A 134 -14.29 4.28 0.54
N ASP A 135 -15.34 5.00 0.18
CA ASP A 135 -15.29 6.03 -0.87
C ASP A 135 -14.40 7.20 -0.47
N ASP A 136 -14.53 7.68 0.77
CA ASP A 136 -13.72 8.78 1.31
C ASP A 136 -12.24 8.41 1.34
N LEU A 137 -11.88 7.22 1.81
CA LEU A 137 -10.49 6.73 1.83
C LEU A 137 -9.95 6.50 0.41
N GLY A 138 -10.75 5.95 -0.50
CA GLY A 138 -10.37 5.72 -1.89
C GLY A 138 -9.99 7.00 -2.63
N MET A 139 -10.68 8.11 -2.34
CA MET A 139 -10.35 9.43 -2.90
C MET A 139 -9.23 10.14 -2.15
N ALA A 140 -9.17 9.99 -0.83
CA ALA A 140 -8.19 10.69 0.01
C ALA A 140 -6.77 10.14 -0.16
N LEU A 141 -6.61 8.83 -0.38
CA LEU A 141 -5.30 8.17 -0.49
C LEU A 141 -4.42 8.73 -1.61
N PRO A 142 -4.87 8.81 -2.88
CA PRO A 142 -4.04 9.38 -3.95
C PRO A 142 -3.66 10.84 -3.69
N LEU A 143 -4.54 11.62 -3.07
CA LEU A 143 -4.28 13.02 -2.73
C LEU A 143 -3.27 13.15 -1.59
N ALA A 144 -3.38 12.31 -0.56
CA ALA A 144 -2.41 12.26 0.53
C ALA A 144 -1.02 11.84 0.02
N MET A 145 -0.96 10.86 -0.90
CA MET A 145 0.30 10.46 -1.54
C MET A 145 0.87 11.57 -2.41
N LEU A 146 0.04 12.31 -3.14
CA LEU A 146 0.49 13.46 -3.92
C LEU A 146 1.12 14.53 -3.02
N GLN A 147 0.50 14.83 -1.89
CA GLN A 147 1.04 15.79 -0.92
C GLN A 147 2.38 15.31 -0.36
N TYR A 148 2.44 14.05 0.06
CA TYR A 148 3.67 13.42 0.54
C TYR A 148 4.81 13.49 -0.50
N MET A 149 4.52 13.17 -1.77
CA MET A 149 5.48 13.26 -2.87
C MET A 149 5.92 14.71 -3.18
N ASN A 150 5.09 15.71 -2.89
CA ASN A 150 5.46 17.12 -3.07
C ASN A 150 6.50 17.59 -2.04
N GLU A 151 6.49 17.02 -0.86
CA GLU A 151 7.42 17.33 0.22
C GLU A 151 8.77 16.61 0.07
N MET A 152 8.86 15.62 -0.84
CA MET A 152 10.08 14.84 -1.08
C MET A 152 10.98 15.46 -2.14
N PRO A 153 12.27 15.63 -1.86
CA PRO A 153 13.23 16.15 -2.83
C PRO A 153 13.63 15.19 -3.97
N MET A 154 13.26 13.89 -3.90
CA MET A 154 13.79 12.85 -4.80
C MET A 154 12.72 12.02 -5.51
N ILE A 155 11.92 12.64 -6.37
CA ILE A 155 10.86 11.95 -7.14
C ILE A 155 11.41 11.03 -8.24
N GLN A 156 12.62 11.29 -8.77
CA GLN A 156 13.19 10.51 -9.87
C GLN A 156 13.47 9.05 -9.48
N GLY A 157 13.98 8.80 -8.28
CA GLY A 157 14.23 7.44 -7.81
C GLY A 157 12.99 6.58 -7.60
N LEU A 158 11.85 7.18 -7.26
CA LEU A 158 10.58 6.46 -7.11
C LEU A 158 10.05 5.91 -8.44
N SER A 159 10.13 6.69 -9.52
CA SER A 159 9.73 6.24 -10.85
C SER A 159 10.54 5.01 -11.29
N ASP A 160 11.83 5.02 -11.03
CA ASP A 160 12.72 3.92 -11.39
C ASP A 160 12.44 2.67 -10.58
N ILE A 161 12.15 2.82 -9.28
CA ILE A 161 11.78 1.72 -8.39
C ILE A 161 10.42 1.13 -8.78
N PHE A 162 9.40 1.95 -9.05
CA PHE A 162 8.10 1.44 -9.51
C PHE A 162 8.20 0.76 -10.88
N THR A 163 9.02 1.28 -11.78
CA THR A 163 9.29 0.64 -13.07
C THR A 163 9.99 -0.70 -12.86
N ALA A 164 11.00 -0.76 -12.00
CA ALA A 164 11.67 -1.99 -11.66
C ALA A 164 10.73 -3.01 -10.99
N MET A 165 9.89 -2.58 -10.04
CA MET A 165 8.93 -3.45 -9.36
C MET A 165 7.81 -3.93 -10.29
N SER A 166 7.34 -3.11 -11.22
CA SER A 166 6.32 -3.51 -12.20
C SER A 166 6.88 -4.49 -13.25
N SER A 167 8.17 -4.42 -13.53
CA SER A 167 8.88 -5.37 -14.40
C SER A 167 9.33 -6.64 -13.68
N PHE A 168 9.36 -6.62 -12.35
CA PHE A 168 9.68 -7.78 -11.53
C PHE A 168 8.45 -8.69 -11.44
N ASN A 169 8.43 -9.70 -12.29
CA ASN A 169 7.42 -10.75 -12.19
C ASN A 169 7.79 -11.60 -10.96
N LEU A 170 7.05 -11.41 -9.86
CA LEU A 170 7.28 -12.13 -8.60
C LEU A 170 7.20 -13.66 -8.73
N ASN A 171 6.71 -14.16 -9.88
CA ASN A 171 6.67 -15.57 -10.20
C ASN A 171 8.01 -16.10 -10.75
N ASP A 172 8.94 -15.22 -11.13
CA ASP A 172 10.25 -15.66 -11.67
C ASP A 172 11.30 -15.86 -10.56
N VAL A 173 11.08 -15.29 -9.37
CA VAL A 173 12.01 -15.45 -8.22
C VAL A 173 11.81 -16.80 -7.50
N ALA A 174 10.70 -17.48 -7.74
CA ALA A 174 10.37 -18.77 -7.14
C ALA A 174 10.82 -19.97 -7.99
N LYS A 175 11.65 -19.78 -9.02
CA LYS A 175 12.05 -20.85 -9.96
C LYS A 175 13.55 -21.16 -10.00
N ASP A 176 14.35 -20.45 -9.21
CA ASP A 176 15.77 -20.77 -8.97
C ASP A 176 15.97 -21.23 -7.51
#